data_0dfcc59cfee1d4897f4f4654300de7cd
#
_entry.id   0dfcc59cfee1d4897f4f4654300de7cd
#
_cell.length_a   1.000
_cell.length_b   1.000
_cell.length_c   1.000
_cell.angle_alpha   90.00
_cell.angle_beta   90.00
_cell.angle_gamma   90.00
#
_symmetry.space_group_name_H-M   'P 1'
#
loop_
_entity.id
_entity.type
_entity.pdbx_description
1 polymer ?
#
loop_
_entity_poly.entity_id
_entity_poly.type
_entity_poly.pdbx_seq_one_letter_code
_entity_poly.pdbx_strand_id
1 'polypeptide(L)'
;MKFVHQREHLNEDDLVVIECSQLCNIRLMSDANFRSFKNGGRHTYHGGAFDRFPAKIAVPSTGFWNITIDTAGRKLDSHGGRKTTFTHSIKIVRRTSTRLS
;
A
#
# COMPACT_ATOMS: atom_id res chain seq x y z
N MET A 1 8.78 -12.83 4.42
CA MET A 1 8.77 -11.55 3.70
C MET A 1 8.41 -10.43 4.65
N LYS A 2 9.15 -9.36 4.59
CA LYS A 2 8.87 -8.21 5.43
C LYS A 2 8.07 -7.19 4.66
N PHE A 3 7.10 -6.64 5.31
CA PHE A 3 6.31 -5.59 4.68
C PHE A 3 5.76 -4.66 5.75
N VAL A 4 5.43 -3.45 5.33
CA VAL A 4 4.72 -2.51 6.16
C VAL A 4 3.25 -2.84 6.03
N HIS A 5 2.52 -2.76 7.11
CA HIS A 5 1.09 -3.05 7.09
C HIS A 5 0.33 -2.06 7.94
N GLN A 6 -0.77 -1.57 7.38
CA GLN A 6 -1.67 -0.67 8.09
C GLN A 6 -3.09 -1.04 7.71
N ARG A 7 -3.92 -1.27 8.71
CA ARG A 7 -5.33 -1.60 8.49
C ARG A 7 -6.17 -0.39 8.83
N GLU A 8 -7.07 -0.01 7.93
CA GLU A 8 -7.87 1.17 8.09
C GLU A 8 -9.29 0.94 7.62
N HIS A 9 -10.24 1.60 8.25
CA HIS A 9 -11.57 1.66 7.69
C HIS A 9 -11.58 2.80 6.69
N LEU A 10 -11.92 2.50 5.45
CA LEU A 10 -11.88 3.47 4.37
C LEU A 10 -13.23 3.49 3.67
N ASN A 11 -13.56 4.63 3.10
CA ASN A 11 -14.80 4.78 2.38
C ASN A 11 -14.54 4.69 0.89
N GLU A 12 -15.55 4.26 0.18
CA GLU A 12 -15.46 4.19 -1.27
C GLU A 12 -15.00 5.54 -1.82
N ASP A 13 -14.05 5.48 -2.73
CA ASP A 13 -13.46 6.66 -3.38
C ASP A 13 -12.52 7.49 -2.51
N ASP A 14 -12.25 7.08 -1.29
CA ASP A 14 -11.12 7.67 -0.57
C ASP A 14 -9.86 7.32 -1.37
N LEU A 15 -8.83 8.13 -1.23
CA LEU A 15 -7.57 7.86 -1.88
C LEU A 15 -6.51 7.49 -0.85
N VAL A 16 -5.83 6.39 -1.13
CA VAL A 16 -4.65 6.02 -0.36
C VAL A 16 -3.45 6.59 -1.12
N VAL A 17 -2.74 7.51 -0.49
CA VAL A 17 -1.63 8.21 -1.12
C VAL A 17 -0.36 7.80 -0.40
N ILE A 18 0.56 7.22 -1.15
CA ILE A 18 1.75 6.65 -0.56
C ILE A 18 2.98 7.21 -1.23
N GLU A 19 3.95 7.56 -0.42
CA GLU A 19 5.26 7.95 -0.90
C GLU A 19 6.28 6.98 -0.37
N CYS A 20 7.22 6.59 -1.20
CA CYS A 20 8.28 5.69 -0.81
C CYS A 20 9.59 6.21 -1.37
N SER A 21 10.67 5.83 -0.72
CA SER A 21 11.99 6.28 -1.13
C SER A 21 12.53 5.49 -2.31
N GLN A 22 11.84 4.44 -2.73
CA GLN A 22 12.31 3.63 -3.85
C GLN A 22 11.16 2.80 -4.40
N LEU A 23 11.40 2.13 -5.49
CA LEU A 23 10.43 1.23 -6.10
C LEU A 23 9.91 0.25 -5.06
N CYS A 24 8.63 0.08 -5.02
CA CYS A 24 8.02 -0.83 -4.06
C CYS A 24 6.72 -1.39 -4.59
N ASN A 25 6.24 -2.44 -3.96
CA ASN A 25 4.91 -2.97 -4.23
C ASN A 25 3.97 -2.43 -3.18
N ILE A 26 2.84 -1.93 -3.63
CA ILE A 26 1.81 -1.41 -2.74
C ILE A 26 0.55 -2.17 -3.05
N ARG A 27 -0.05 -2.77 -2.03
CA ARG A 27 -1.28 -3.54 -2.22
C ARG A 27 -2.34 -3.08 -1.25
N LEU A 28 -3.54 -2.92 -1.76
CA LEU A 28 -4.70 -2.61 -0.96
C LEU A 28 -5.58 -3.85 -1.01
N MET A 29 -5.83 -4.48 0.12
CA MET A 29 -6.50 -5.77 0.17
C MET A 29 -7.58 -5.81 1.24
N SER A 30 -8.61 -6.58 0.98
CA SER A 30 -9.59 -6.87 2.01
C SER A 30 -8.95 -7.73 3.10
N ASP A 31 -9.62 -7.88 4.23
CA ASP A 31 -9.09 -8.70 5.31
C ASP A 31 -8.88 -10.15 4.85
N ALA A 32 -9.80 -10.68 4.08
CA ALA A 32 -9.67 -12.06 3.63
C ALA A 32 -8.48 -12.23 2.68
N ASN A 33 -8.30 -11.29 1.77
CA ASN A 33 -7.17 -11.38 0.87
C ASN A 33 -5.85 -11.14 1.58
N PHE A 34 -5.84 -10.26 2.56
CA PHE A 34 -4.63 -10.05 3.34
C PHE A 34 -4.24 -11.31 4.09
N ARG A 35 -5.22 -12.02 4.63
CA ARG A 35 -4.95 -13.27 5.33
C ARG A 35 -4.32 -14.28 4.39
N SER A 36 -4.87 -14.40 3.19
CA SER A 36 -4.28 -15.30 2.19
C SER A 36 -2.89 -14.86 1.78
N PHE A 37 -2.71 -13.56 1.62
CA PHE A 37 -1.41 -13.02 1.28
C PHE A 37 -0.36 -13.40 2.33
N LYS A 38 -0.69 -13.27 3.60
CA LYS A 38 0.25 -13.63 4.66
C LYS A 38 0.58 -15.11 4.66
N ASN A 39 -0.37 -15.93 4.24
CA ASN A 39 -0.17 -17.37 4.24
C ASN A 39 0.39 -17.89 2.92
N GLY A 40 0.77 -16.98 2.04
CA GLY A 40 1.35 -17.39 0.76
C GLY A 40 0.34 -17.92 -0.22
N GLY A 41 -0.94 -17.67 0.02
CA GLY A 41 -1.97 -18.19 -0.84
C GLY A 41 -2.39 -17.21 -1.91
N ARG A 42 -3.35 -17.63 -2.68
CA ARG A 42 -3.88 -16.82 -3.76
C ARG A 42 -4.67 -15.66 -3.18
N HIS A 43 -4.46 -14.49 -3.70
CA HIS A 43 -5.15 -13.31 -3.19
C HIS A 43 -5.30 -12.30 -4.32
N THR A 44 -6.27 -11.41 -4.16
CA THR A 44 -6.44 -10.32 -5.10
C THR A 44 -6.18 -9.02 -4.35
N TYR A 45 -5.78 -8.01 -5.08
CA TYR A 45 -5.46 -6.73 -4.48
C TYR A 45 -5.56 -5.63 -5.52
N HIS A 46 -5.60 -4.41 -5.04
CA HIS A 46 -5.54 -3.23 -5.88
C HIS A 46 -4.18 -2.60 -5.69
N GLY A 47 -3.54 -2.19 -6.76
CA GLY A 47 -2.21 -1.62 -6.68
C GLY A 47 -1.23 -2.36 -7.55
N GLY A 48 -0.02 -2.51 -7.08
CA GLY A 48 1.03 -3.18 -7.82
C GLY A 48 2.38 -2.57 -7.55
N ALA A 49 3.26 -2.63 -8.53
CA ALA A 49 4.59 -2.05 -8.42
C ALA A 49 4.54 -0.58 -8.80
N PHE A 50 5.14 0.24 -7.97
CA PHE A 50 5.19 1.68 -8.21
C PHE A 50 6.61 2.17 -8.15
N ASP A 51 7.01 2.98 -9.10
CA ASP A 51 8.31 3.62 -9.07
C ASP A 51 8.16 5.14 -9.17
N ARG A 52 6.95 5.63 -9.27
CA ARG A 52 6.69 7.06 -9.30
C ARG A 52 5.76 7.41 -8.18
N PHE A 53 6.04 8.50 -7.50
CA PHE A 53 5.30 8.87 -6.31
C PHE A 53 4.87 10.32 -6.37
N PRO A 54 3.79 10.65 -5.71
CA PRO A 54 3.01 9.78 -4.83
C PRO A 54 2.21 8.77 -5.62
N ALA A 55 2.10 7.57 -5.09
CA ALA A 55 1.25 6.55 -5.66
C ALA A 55 -0.15 6.72 -5.06
N LYS A 56 -1.17 6.61 -5.89
CA LYS A 56 -2.54 6.84 -5.44
C LYS A 56 -3.40 5.66 -5.81
N ILE A 57 -4.13 5.14 -4.85
CA ILE A 57 -5.02 4.02 -5.08
C ILE A 57 -6.40 4.40 -4.56
N ALA A 58 -7.40 4.34 -5.43
CA ALA A 58 -8.76 4.64 -5.02
C ALA A 58 -9.36 3.44 -4.32
N VAL A 59 -10.05 3.69 -3.22
CA VAL A 59 -10.69 2.63 -2.45
C VAL A 59 -11.95 2.19 -3.18
N PRO A 60 -12.06 0.91 -3.50
CA PRO A 60 -13.17 0.45 -4.35
C PRO A 60 -14.51 0.31 -3.64
N SER A 61 -14.51 0.15 -2.34
CA SER A 61 -15.76 0.04 -1.60
C SER A 61 -15.49 0.36 -0.14
N THR A 62 -16.54 0.71 0.58
CA THR A 62 -16.41 1.06 1.99
C THR A 62 -16.21 -0.19 2.82
N GLY A 63 -15.29 -0.15 3.76
CA GLY A 63 -15.02 -1.27 4.64
C GLY A 63 -13.61 -1.20 5.21
N PHE A 64 -13.16 -2.32 5.78
CA PHE A 64 -11.80 -2.38 6.28
C PHE A 64 -10.85 -2.84 5.19
N TRP A 65 -9.75 -2.14 5.08
CA TRP A 65 -8.75 -2.41 4.06
C TRP A 65 -7.38 -2.51 4.67
N ASN A 66 -6.55 -3.32 4.05
CA ASN A 66 -5.18 -3.53 4.49
C ASN A 66 -4.24 -3.00 3.43
N ILE A 67 -3.36 -2.11 3.85
CA ILE A 67 -2.38 -1.50 2.98
C ILE A 67 -1.05 -2.16 3.30
N THR A 68 -0.40 -2.75 2.30
CA THR A 68 0.92 -3.33 2.51
C THR A 68 1.90 -2.71 1.54
N ILE A 69 3.12 -2.53 2.00
CA ILE A 69 4.20 -1.98 1.21
C ILE A 69 5.41 -2.87 1.40
N ASP A 70 5.99 -3.33 0.32
CA ASP A 70 7.22 -4.10 0.39
C ASP A 70 8.11 -3.76 -0.79
N THR A 71 9.36 -4.14 -0.71
CA THR A 71 10.34 -3.78 -1.73
C THR A 71 10.48 -4.85 -2.79
N ALA A 72 9.51 -5.73 -2.88
CA ALA A 72 9.47 -6.73 -3.93
C ALA A 72 10.65 -7.68 -3.88
N GLY A 73 11.12 -7.93 -2.70
CA GLY A 73 12.22 -8.86 -2.58
C GLY A 73 13.53 -8.33 -3.09
N ARG A 74 13.61 -7.05 -3.42
CA ARG A 74 14.87 -6.54 -3.89
C ARG A 74 15.83 -6.46 -2.75
N LYS A 75 17.05 -6.77 -3.05
CA LYS A 75 18.07 -6.65 -2.07
C LYS A 75 18.58 -5.26 -2.08
N LEU A 76 18.47 -4.60 -0.97
CA LEU A 76 18.87 -3.24 -0.91
C LEU A 76 20.29 -3.05 -0.61
N ASP A 77 20.90 -4.06 -0.13
CA ASP A 77 22.24 -3.91 0.31
C ASP A 77 23.18 -4.33 -0.68
N SER A 78 22.83 -4.39 -1.84
CA SER A 78 23.73 -4.88 -2.77
C SER A 78 25.00 -4.30 -2.56
N HIS A 79 25.85 -4.15 -2.71
CA HIS A 79 27.15 -3.68 -2.78
C HIS A 79 27.65 -3.02 -1.59
N GLY A 80 28.56 -3.53 -1.02
CA GLY A 80 29.35 -2.88 -0.10
C GLY A 80 28.73 -2.52 1.18
N GLY A 81 27.70 -3.13 1.46
CA GLY A 81 27.15 -2.94 2.73
C GLY A 81 26.58 -1.59 3.02
N ARG A 82 26.38 -0.81 2.04
CA ARG A 82 25.80 0.45 2.28
C ARG A 82 24.35 0.25 2.59
N LYS A 83 23.91 0.71 3.71
CA LYS A 83 22.54 0.57 4.07
C LYS A 83 21.71 1.65 3.48
N THR A 84 20.66 1.29 2.80
CA THR A 84 19.73 2.25 2.26
C THR A 84 18.53 2.24 3.14
N THR A 85 18.20 3.36 3.72
CA THR A 85 17.03 3.44 4.57
C THR A 85 15.79 3.56 3.70
N PHE A 86 14.90 2.62 3.86
CA PHE A 86 13.62 2.68 3.16
C PHE A 86 12.69 3.55 3.98
N THR A 87 12.18 4.60 3.40
CA THR A 87 11.22 5.45 4.07
C THR A 87 9.92 5.44 3.30
N HIS A 88 8.85 5.63 4.01
CA HIS A 88 7.54 5.63 3.40
C HIS A 88 6.60 6.52 4.20
N SER A 89 5.52 6.94 3.56
CA SER A 89 4.43 7.59 4.27
C SER A 89 3.12 7.16 3.65
N ILE A 90 2.09 7.06 4.47
CA ILE A 90 0.76 6.68 4.05
C ILE A 90 -0.17 7.77 4.48
N LYS A 91 -0.91 8.32 3.54
CA LYS A 91 -1.85 9.39 3.82
C LYS A 91 -3.18 9.00 3.21
N ILE A 92 -4.25 9.20 3.95
CA ILE A 92 -5.59 8.93 3.44
C ILE A 92 -6.23 10.26 3.12
N VAL A 93 -6.59 10.44 1.86
CA VAL A 93 -7.32 11.63 1.46
C VAL A 93 -8.77 11.24 1.36
N ARG A 94 -9.56 11.77 2.28
CA ARG A 94 -10.96 11.40 2.34
C ARG A 94 -11.72 12.08 1.21
N ARG A 95 -12.62 11.34 0.63
CA ARG A 95 -13.49 11.92 -0.36
C ARG A 95 -14.37 12.93 0.34
N THR A 96 -14.37 14.15 -0.13
CA THR A 96 -15.24 15.13 0.45
C THR A 96 -16.54 15.07 -0.29
N SER A 97 -17.60 14.99 0.45
CA SER A 97 -18.85 15.04 -0.21
C SER A 97 -19.23 16.49 -0.24
N THR A 98 -19.07 17.08 -1.19
CA THR A 98 -19.35 18.43 -1.21
C THR A 98 -20.75 18.70 -1.19
N ARG A 99 -21.21 18.90 -0.89
CA ARG A 99 -22.28 19.17 -1.02
C ARG A 99 -22.74 20.18 -0.92
N LEU A 100 -22.92 20.51 -1.30
CA LEU A 100 -23.34 21.28 -1.32
C LEU A 100 -24.19 21.61 -1.10
N SER A 101 -24.44 21.82 -0.76
CA SER A 101 -25.13 22.01 -0.70
C SER A 101 -25.47 22.53 -0.78
#